data_58c3e62ce9ad713981b8f8272fb3d7ed
#
_entry.id   58c3e62ce9ad713981b8f8272fb3d7ed
#
_cell.length_a   1.000
_cell.length_b   1.000
_cell.length_c   1.000
_cell.angle_alpha   90.00
_cell.angle_beta   90.00
_cell.angle_gamma   90.00
#
_symmetry.space_group_name_H-M   'P 1'
#
loop_
_entity.id
_entity.type
_entity.pdbx_description
1 polymer ?
#
loop_
_entity_poly.entity_id
_entity_poly.type
_entity_poly.pdbx_seq_one_letter_code
_entity_poly.pdbx_strand_id
1 'polypeptide(L)'
;MRVFTATLGTETDTNSPIPTGWRAFEDTMLWRPGQHPDQPTEATGPLWACRRRAREHSWSVVEGTCAYAMPGGPVPQPVYETLRDEILQQLRQALPVDIVALGLHGAMVADRTEDCEGDLLAHVRALVGPEVAVGAELDCHAHLTQRMQDEADVLVFFKEYPHTDYVERGEELLHLLECTRRNDIQPVMHSTPCRMLAAFPTRSEPVRSLVAEMQALEVAPILSVSLVHGFPRADVPDAGAQILVVADRDEALAARVSGELAKRVFAMRRRLRSTRPPMDEAFAQALARPERPLILIDADDNPGSGAAGDSTAVIRLLQAQGVQDACLGPLWDPLAVRFCFDGGVGALLRLRIGGKVGPDSGAPLDVLAEVVALRRDHFQSVGGVHAPLGDCAAIRFGGIEVVLSSVRDQAYDPSLFAGLGLNCAQRRFIVLKSIQQFHLGFDAITPHSVVLRQPPRSAASYTHLPRPMWPLDEDFELP
;
A
#
# COMPACT_ATOMS: atom_id res chain seq x y z
N MET A 1 -5.00 -21.81 -23.44
CA MET A 1 -5.95 -20.79 -22.94
C MET A 1 -5.53 -19.41 -23.42
N ARG A 2 -6.49 -18.52 -23.59
CA ARG A 2 -6.27 -17.10 -23.89
C ARG A 2 -6.66 -16.28 -22.67
N VAL A 3 -5.72 -15.52 -22.12
CA VAL A 3 -5.87 -14.77 -20.86
C VAL A 3 -5.72 -13.28 -21.12
N PHE A 4 -6.60 -12.49 -20.53
CA PHE A 4 -6.45 -11.04 -20.43
C PHE A 4 -6.04 -10.68 -19.01
N THR A 5 -5.09 -9.75 -18.89
CA THR A 5 -4.64 -9.22 -17.59
C THR A 5 -4.43 -7.71 -17.67
N ALA A 6 -4.80 -7.01 -16.62
CA ALA A 6 -4.64 -5.57 -16.45
C ALA A 6 -4.54 -5.21 -14.97
N THR A 7 -4.09 -4.01 -14.66
CA THR A 7 -4.01 -3.49 -13.28
C THR A 7 -4.69 -2.13 -13.20
N LEU A 8 -5.50 -1.92 -12.15
CA LEU A 8 -6.01 -0.61 -11.77
C LEU A 8 -6.10 -0.55 -10.24
N GLY A 9 -5.34 0.34 -9.61
CA GLY A 9 -5.37 0.42 -8.16
C GLY A 9 -4.71 1.66 -7.58
N THR A 10 -5.15 1.97 -6.38
CA THR A 10 -4.56 2.86 -5.39
C THR A 10 -5.26 2.62 -4.06
N GLU A 11 -4.65 3.00 -2.97
CA GLU A 11 -5.26 3.02 -1.65
C GLU A 11 -5.70 4.44 -1.31
N THR A 12 -6.97 4.64 -0.93
CA THR A 12 -7.53 5.98 -0.77
C THR A 12 -7.72 6.36 0.70
N ASP A 13 -6.96 7.34 1.18
CA ASP A 13 -7.29 8.07 2.41
C ASP A 13 -8.37 9.10 2.09
N THR A 14 -9.63 8.82 2.45
CA THR A 14 -10.77 9.69 2.12
C THR A 14 -10.69 11.08 2.73
N ASN A 15 -9.80 11.32 3.69
CA ASN A 15 -9.56 12.62 4.32
C ASN A 15 -8.26 13.30 3.84
N SER A 16 -7.50 12.67 2.94
CA SER A 16 -6.29 13.28 2.39
C SER A 16 -6.63 14.48 1.49
N PRO A 17 -5.95 15.62 1.63
CA PRO A 17 -6.18 16.77 0.75
C PRO A 17 -5.53 16.63 -0.62
N ILE A 18 -4.81 15.53 -0.87
CA ILE A 18 -4.07 15.29 -2.11
C ILE A 18 -4.92 14.41 -3.01
N PRO A 19 -5.58 14.91 -4.07
CA PRO A 19 -6.34 14.07 -4.96
C PRO A 19 -5.41 13.10 -5.71
N THR A 20 -5.84 11.85 -5.87
CA THR A 20 -5.12 10.87 -6.69
C THR A 20 -5.48 11.10 -8.17
N GLY A 21 -4.93 12.18 -8.72
CA GLY A 21 -5.17 12.60 -10.10
C GLY A 21 -4.32 11.85 -11.11
N TRP A 22 -4.47 12.21 -12.39
CA TRP A 22 -3.76 11.59 -13.52
C TRP A 22 -2.24 11.54 -13.29
N ARG A 23 -1.67 12.63 -12.78
CA ARG A 23 -0.24 12.75 -12.51
C ARG A 23 0.26 11.72 -11.48
N ALA A 24 -0.57 11.34 -10.50
CA ALA A 24 -0.18 10.34 -9.51
C ALA A 24 0.04 8.97 -10.14
N PHE A 25 -0.78 8.59 -11.14
CA PHE A 25 -0.57 7.37 -11.91
C PHE A 25 0.68 7.47 -12.81
N GLU A 26 0.89 8.60 -13.49
CA GLU A 26 2.10 8.82 -14.31
C GLU A 26 3.39 8.75 -13.48
N ASP A 27 3.38 9.33 -12.28
CA ASP A 27 4.55 9.36 -11.40
C ASP A 27 4.86 7.99 -10.77
N THR A 28 3.85 7.10 -10.63
CA THR A 28 4.02 5.78 -10.00
C THR A 28 4.06 4.67 -11.06
N MET A 29 2.93 4.42 -11.71
CA MET A 29 2.80 3.37 -12.72
C MET A 29 1.63 3.68 -13.66
N LEU A 30 1.94 3.94 -14.91
CA LEU A 30 0.97 4.00 -16.01
C LEU A 30 1.60 3.40 -17.25
N TRP A 31 1.54 2.06 -17.32
CA TRP A 31 2.09 1.30 -18.43
C TRP A 31 0.99 0.78 -19.34
N ARG A 32 1.03 1.17 -20.59
CA ARG A 32 0.14 0.67 -21.61
C ARG A 32 0.69 -0.59 -22.29
N PRO A 33 -0.11 -1.32 -23.05
CA PRO A 33 0.35 -2.51 -23.77
C PRO A 33 1.68 -2.31 -24.47
N GLY A 34 2.65 -3.20 -24.21
CA GLY A 34 4.01 -3.12 -24.75
C GLY A 34 4.99 -2.24 -23.95
N GLN A 35 4.56 -1.57 -22.88
CA GLN A 35 5.42 -0.77 -22.00
C GLN A 35 5.76 -1.46 -20.68
N HIS A 36 5.16 -2.62 -20.41
CA HIS A 36 5.35 -3.33 -19.14
C HIS A 36 6.78 -3.83 -19.00
N PRO A 37 7.46 -3.57 -17.87
CA PRO A 37 8.79 -4.11 -17.62
C PRO A 37 8.75 -5.63 -17.48
N ASP A 38 9.89 -6.28 -17.72
CA ASP A 38 10.02 -7.73 -17.47
C ASP A 38 10.46 -8.01 -16.03
N GLN A 39 9.77 -7.39 -15.08
CA GLN A 39 9.97 -7.55 -13.65
C GLN A 39 8.62 -7.46 -12.93
N PRO A 40 8.37 -8.31 -11.91
CA PRO A 40 7.15 -8.21 -11.12
C PRO A 40 7.21 -6.98 -10.21
N THR A 41 6.05 -6.37 -9.98
CA THR A 41 5.85 -5.33 -8.96
C THR A 41 4.69 -5.75 -8.06
N GLU A 42 4.56 -5.09 -6.92
CA GLU A 42 3.46 -5.28 -5.97
C GLU A 42 2.06 -5.21 -6.65
N ALA A 43 1.92 -4.41 -7.71
CA ALA A 43 0.65 -4.25 -8.42
C ALA A 43 0.50 -5.17 -9.66
N THR A 44 1.51 -5.97 -10.02
CA THR A 44 1.52 -6.73 -11.28
C THR A 44 1.74 -8.24 -11.10
N GLY A 45 1.42 -8.80 -9.94
CA GLY A 45 1.49 -10.24 -9.68
C GLY A 45 0.76 -11.08 -10.73
N PRO A 46 -0.52 -10.78 -11.08
CA PRO A 46 -1.26 -11.53 -12.10
C PRO A 46 -0.64 -11.44 -13.50
N LEU A 47 -0.13 -10.27 -13.90
CA LEU A 47 0.58 -10.12 -15.18
C LEU A 47 1.82 -11.03 -15.22
N TRP A 48 2.60 -11.05 -14.14
CA TRP A 48 3.80 -11.87 -14.05
C TRP A 48 3.47 -13.37 -14.09
N ALA A 49 2.46 -13.80 -13.33
CA ALA A 49 1.96 -15.17 -13.35
C ALA A 49 1.48 -15.58 -14.75
N CYS A 50 0.73 -14.71 -15.45
CA CYS A 50 0.29 -14.94 -16.82
C CYS A 50 1.46 -15.12 -17.80
N ARG A 51 2.49 -14.27 -17.71
CA ARG A 51 3.70 -14.38 -18.54
C ARG A 51 4.45 -15.70 -18.28
N ARG A 52 4.54 -16.11 -17.01
CA ARG A 52 5.15 -17.37 -16.63
C ARG A 52 4.39 -18.57 -17.21
N ARG A 53 3.05 -18.61 -17.04
CA ARG A 53 2.20 -19.64 -17.64
C ARG A 53 2.28 -19.69 -19.16
N ALA A 54 2.39 -18.54 -19.82
CA ALA A 54 2.56 -18.50 -21.28
C ALA A 54 3.89 -19.14 -21.72
N ARG A 55 4.96 -19.00 -20.91
CA ARG A 55 6.26 -19.64 -21.20
C ARG A 55 6.25 -21.15 -20.94
N GLU A 56 5.53 -21.60 -19.92
CA GLU A 56 5.45 -23.01 -19.51
C GLU A 56 4.43 -23.80 -20.34
N HIS A 57 3.37 -23.15 -20.76
CA HIS A 57 2.26 -23.72 -21.49
C HIS A 57 1.96 -22.86 -22.72
N SER A 58 1.40 -23.42 -23.78
CA SER A 58 1.05 -22.66 -24.98
C SER A 58 -0.16 -21.72 -24.77
N TRP A 59 -0.07 -20.82 -23.78
CA TRP A 59 -1.10 -19.82 -23.53
C TRP A 59 -0.84 -18.54 -24.30
N SER A 60 -1.90 -17.87 -24.69
CA SER A 60 -1.87 -16.53 -25.28
C SER A 60 -2.25 -15.50 -24.21
N VAL A 61 -1.35 -14.60 -23.90
CA VAL A 61 -1.60 -13.51 -22.93
C VAL A 61 -1.82 -12.20 -23.69
N VAL A 62 -2.91 -11.52 -23.36
CA VAL A 62 -3.19 -10.15 -23.79
C VAL A 62 -3.02 -9.24 -22.61
N GLU A 63 -1.98 -8.44 -22.66
CA GLU A 63 -1.61 -7.50 -21.59
C GLU A 63 -2.33 -6.17 -21.82
N GLY A 64 -3.21 -5.80 -20.89
CA GLY A 64 -3.89 -4.51 -20.85
C GLY A 64 -3.06 -3.45 -20.11
N THR A 65 -3.65 -2.29 -19.88
CA THR A 65 -3.04 -1.20 -19.12
C THR A 65 -2.82 -1.61 -17.67
N CYS A 66 -1.64 -1.29 -17.12
CA CYS A 66 -1.33 -1.34 -15.70
C CYS A 66 -1.22 0.11 -15.18
N ALA A 67 -2.20 0.51 -14.38
CA ALA A 67 -2.27 1.82 -13.75
C ALA A 67 -2.32 1.66 -12.23
N TYR A 68 -1.32 2.19 -11.52
CA TYR A 68 -1.26 2.17 -10.06
C TYR A 68 -0.69 3.49 -9.54
N ALA A 69 -1.30 4.06 -8.53
CA ALA A 69 -0.88 5.34 -7.96
C ALA A 69 -0.51 5.19 -6.47
N MET A 70 0.48 5.96 -6.04
CA MET A 70 0.80 6.12 -4.61
C MET A 70 -0.44 6.59 -3.85
N PRO A 71 -0.78 5.97 -2.71
CA PRO A 71 -1.96 6.31 -1.92
C PRO A 71 -2.15 7.80 -1.68
N GLY A 72 -3.37 8.29 -1.85
CA GLY A 72 -3.73 9.71 -1.71
C GLY A 72 -5.19 9.86 -1.33
N GLY A 73 -5.80 11.01 -1.62
CA GLY A 73 -7.22 11.25 -1.49
C GLY A 73 -8.03 10.64 -2.64
N PRO A 74 -9.35 10.86 -2.67
CA PRO A 74 -10.22 10.30 -3.69
C PRO A 74 -9.74 10.58 -5.10
N VAL A 75 -9.92 9.59 -5.96
CA VAL A 75 -9.59 9.71 -7.39
C VAL A 75 -10.66 10.59 -8.06
N PRO A 76 -10.29 11.65 -8.80
CA PRO A 76 -11.26 12.38 -9.58
C PRO A 76 -12.04 11.44 -10.51
N GLN A 77 -13.36 11.52 -10.48
CA GLN A 77 -14.24 10.59 -11.22
C GLN A 77 -13.87 10.42 -12.70
N PRO A 78 -13.53 11.50 -13.47
CA PRO A 78 -13.13 11.35 -14.86
C PRO A 78 -11.82 10.58 -15.05
N VAL A 79 -10.90 10.63 -14.08
CA VAL A 79 -9.62 9.88 -14.14
C VAL A 79 -9.92 8.40 -13.98
N TYR A 80 -10.71 8.02 -12.96
CA TYR A 80 -11.14 6.64 -12.75
C TYR A 80 -11.86 6.07 -13.99
N GLU A 81 -12.91 6.78 -14.47
CA GLU A 81 -13.69 6.34 -15.62
C GLU A 81 -12.82 6.19 -16.88
N THR A 82 -11.87 7.08 -17.11
CA THR A 82 -10.96 6.99 -18.26
C THR A 82 -10.08 5.74 -18.19
N LEU A 83 -9.47 5.45 -17.03
CA LEU A 83 -8.61 4.27 -16.86
C LEU A 83 -9.42 2.98 -16.93
N ARG A 84 -10.57 2.92 -16.26
CA ARG A 84 -11.51 1.80 -16.33
C ARG A 84 -11.92 1.52 -17.79
N ASP A 85 -12.38 2.53 -18.50
CA ASP A 85 -12.91 2.38 -19.85
C ASP A 85 -11.80 2.04 -20.86
N GLU A 86 -10.55 2.50 -20.65
CA GLU A 86 -9.37 2.08 -21.41
C GLU A 86 -9.14 0.55 -21.26
N ILE A 87 -9.17 0.03 -20.03
CA ILE A 87 -9.04 -1.41 -19.75
C ILE A 87 -10.18 -2.20 -20.39
N LEU A 88 -11.43 -1.75 -20.24
CA LEU A 88 -12.61 -2.42 -20.83
C LEU A 88 -12.56 -2.42 -22.36
N GLN A 89 -12.08 -1.35 -22.99
CA GLN A 89 -11.89 -1.30 -24.44
C GLN A 89 -10.83 -2.30 -24.89
N GLN A 90 -9.72 -2.42 -24.17
CA GLN A 90 -8.66 -3.40 -24.47
C GLN A 90 -9.16 -4.83 -24.31
N LEU A 91 -9.93 -5.12 -23.24
CA LEU A 91 -10.57 -6.42 -23.05
C LEU A 91 -11.54 -6.75 -24.18
N ARG A 92 -12.37 -5.78 -24.62
CA ARG A 92 -13.29 -5.98 -25.75
C ARG A 92 -12.55 -6.35 -27.04
N GLN A 93 -11.38 -5.75 -27.27
CA GLN A 93 -10.54 -6.08 -28.43
C GLN A 93 -9.84 -7.45 -28.29
N ALA A 94 -9.64 -7.92 -27.04
CA ALA A 94 -9.02 -9.21 -26.75
C ALA A 94 -9.98 -10.39 -26.91
N LEU A 95 -11.29 -10.17 -26.92
CA LEU A 95 -12.28 -11.25 -26.97
C LEU A 95 -12.15 -12.13 -28.25
N PRO A 96 -12.44 -13.43 -28.15
CA PRO A 96 -12.81 -14.17 -26.94
C PRO A 96 -11.60 -14.48 -26.06
N VAL A 97 -11.81 -14.51 -24.74
CA VAL A 97 -10.81 -14.93 -23.74
C VAL A 97 -11.38 -16.05 -22.86
N ASP A 98 -10.52 -16.86 -22.27
CA ASP A 98 -10.89 -17.93 -21.34
C ASP A 98 -10.85 -17.45 -19.88
N ILE A 99 -9.93 -16.53 -19.57
CA ILE A 99 -9.63 -16.03 -18.22
C ILE A 99 -9.42 -14.52 -18.28
N VAL A 100 -9.91 -13.81 -17.25
CA VAL A 100 -9.54 -12.44 -16.94
C VAL A 100 -8.91 -12.44 -15.54
N ALA A 101 -7.63 -12.09 -15.45
CA ALA A 101 -6.88 -12.01 -14.18
C ALA A 101 -6.43 -10.56 -13.94
N LEU A 102 -6.98 -9.91 -12.93
CA LEU A 102 -6.74 -8.50 -12.64
C LEU A 102 -5.83 -8.32 -11.42
N GLY A 103 -4.95 -7.32 -11.48
CA GLY A 103 -4.26 -6.76 -10.30
C GLY A 103 -5.03 -5.54 -9.82
N LEU A 104 -5.62 -5.60 -8.64
CA LEU A 104 -6.39 -4.51 -8.06
C LEU A 104 -5.81 -4.17 -6.68
N HIS A 105 -6.18 -2.99 -6.13
CA HIS A 105 -5.83 -2.72 -4.74
C HIS A 105 -6.91 -3.24 -3.77
N GLY A 106 -8.16 -2.90 -4.03
CA GLY A 106 -9.29 -3.20 -3.15
C GLY A 106 -9.71 -2.06 -2.23
N ALA A 107 -9.02 -0.91 -2.30
CA ALA A 107 -9.34 0.27 -1.48
C ALA A 107 -9.35 1.57 -2.29
N MET A 108 -9.58 1.48 -3.58
CA MET A 108 -9.68 2.63 -4.48
C MET A 108 -11.07 3.26 -4.38
N VAL A 109 -11.10 4.54 -3.99
CA VAL A 109 -12.32 5.35 -3.92
C VAL A 109 -12.21 6.50 -4.90
N ALA A 110 -13.24 6.70 -5.73
CA ALA A 110 -13.37 7.87 -6.58
C ALA A 110 -14.51 8.80 -6.08
N ASP A 111 -14.57 10.04 -6.57
CA ASP A 111 -15.49 11.07 -6.08
C ASP A 111 -16.97 10.62 -6.01
N ARG A 112 -17.39 9.67 -6.87
CA ARG A 112 -18.75 9.16 -6.96
C ARG A 112 -18.83 7.63 -7.00
N THR A 113 -17.72 6.95 -6.69
CA THR A 113 -17.62 5.49 -6.71
C THR A 113 -16.79 5.06 -5.51
N GLU A 114 -17.49 4.58 -4.46
CA GLU A 114 -16.85 4.14 -3.21
C GLU A 114 -16.15 2.79 -3.35
N ASP A 115 -16.55 1.96 -4.33
CA ASP A 115 -16.01 0.64 -4.66
C ASP A 115 -15.64 0.62 -6.15
N CYS A 116 -14.45 1.10 -6.47
CA CYS A 116 -13.95 1.13 -7.85
C CYS A 116 -13.63 -0.27 -8.36
N GLU A 117 -13.19 -1.16 -7.50
CA GLU A 117 -12.83 -2.53 -7.84
C GLU A 117 -14.08 -3.35 -8.17
N GLY A 118 -15.12 -3.31 -7.34
CA GLY A 118 -16.39 -3.97 -7.64
C GLY A 118 -17.08 -3.38 -8.87
N ASP A 119 -16.94 -2.06 -9.11
CA ASP A 119 -17.44 -1.43 -10.33
C ASP A 119 -16.72 -1.93 -11.58
N LEU A 120 -15.39 -2.03 -11.55
CA LEU A 120 -14.61 -2.58 -12.67
C LEU A 120 -14.94 -4.07 -12.91
N LEU A 121 -15.00 -4.88 -11.83
CA LEU A 121 -15.35 -6.31 -11.92
C LEU A 121 -16.75 -6.52 -12.55
N ALA A 122 -17.75 -5.73 -12.15
CA ALA A 122 -19.08 -5.79 -12.74
C ALA A 122 -19.09 -5.46 -14.23
N HIS A 123 -18.35 -4.43 -14.65
CA HIS A 123 -18.21 -4.11 -16.09
C HIS A 123 -17.49 -5.20 -16.87
N VAL A 124 -16.45 -5.80 -16.29
CA VAL A 124 -15.73 -6.95 -16.85
C VAL A 124 -16.69 -8.13 -17.02
N ARG A 125 -17.41 -8.52 -15.97
CA ARG A 125 -18.38 -9.62 -15.98
C ARG A 125 -19.46 -9.40 -17.01
N ALA A 126 -20.03 -8.21 -17.08
CA ALA A 126 -21.03 -7.85 -18.09
C ALA A 126 -20.50 -7.99 -19.54
N LEU A 127 -19.20 -7.73 -19.74
CA LEU A 127 -18.56 -7.82 -21.06
C LEU A 127 -18.23 -9.25 -21.48
N VAL A 128 -17.74 -10.09 -20.55
CA VAL A 128 -17.24 -11.43 -20.87
C VAL A 128 -18.29 -12.55 -20.66
N GLY A 129 -19.34 -12.29 -19.88
CA GLY A 129 -20.38 -13.27 -19.54
C GLY A 129 -19.92 -14.28 -18.47
N PRO A 130 -20.80 -15.26 -18.12
CA PRO A 130 -20.59 -16.16 -17.00
C PRO A 130 -19.58 -17.30 -17.26
N GLU A 131 -19.26 -17.58 -18.54
CA GLU A 131 -18.42 -18.72 -18.93
C GLU A 131 -16.91 -18.42 -18.82
N VAL A 132 -16.54 -17.15 -18.74
CA VAL A 132 -15.14 -16.72 -18.58
C VAL A 132 -14.79 -16.67 -17.11
N ALA A 133 -13.69 -17.31 -16.72
CA ALA A 133 -13.21 -17.23 -15.34
C ALA A 133 -12.62 -15.83 -15.07
N VAL A 134 -13.18 -15.11 -14.10
CA VAL A 134 -12.79 -13.75 -13.72
C VAL A 134 -12.31 -13.74 -12.28
N GLY A 135 -11.15 -13.16 -12.01
CA GLY A 135 -10.66 -12.98 -10.66
C GLY A 135 -9.67 -11.86 -10.51
N ALA A 136 -9.41 -11.52 -9.25
CA ALA A 136 -8.47 -10.47 -8.91
C ALA A 136 -7.54 -10.87 -7.76
N GLU A 137 -6.29 -10.41 -7.87
CA GLU A 137 -5.36 -10.30 -6.77
C GLU A 137 -5.51 -8.91 -6.15
N LEU A 138 -5.57 -8.85 -4.82
CA LEU A 138 -5.79 -7.60 -4.09
C LEU A 138 -4.79 -7.46 -2.93
N ASP A 139 -4.54 -6.22 -2.55
CA ASP A 139 -3.83 -5.90 -1.33
C ASP A 139 -4.65 -6.31 -0.09
N CYS A 140 -3.98 -6.70 0.98
CA CYS A 140 -4.64 -7.03 2.24
C CYS A 140 -5.34 -5.84 2.90
N HIS A 141 -4.98 -4.59 2.57
CA HIS A 141 -5.63 -3.38 3.09
C HIS A 141 -6.95 -3.01 2.36
N ALA A 142 -7.53 -3.96 1.64
CA ALA A 142 -8.76 -3.79 0.87
C ALA A 142 -10.02 -3.55 1.73
N HIS A 143 -11.05 -2.98 1.10
CA HIS A 143 -12.43 -2.92 1.58
C HIS A 143 -13.23 -3.97 0.80
N LEU A 144 -13.30 -5.20 1.32
CA LEU A 144 -13.97 -6.28 0.62
C LEU A 144 -15.48 -6.07 0.61
N THR A 145 -16.02 -5.77 -0.57
CA THR A 145 -17.46 -5.56 -0.77
C THR A 145 -18.16 -6.85 -1.22
N GLN A 146 -19.49 -6.90 -1.03
CA GLN A 146 -20.29 -7.97 -1.60
C GLN A 146 -20.24 -7.96 -3.13
N ARG A 147 -20.21 -6.77 -3.74
CA ARG A 147 -20.13 -6.61 -5.20
C ARG A 147 -18.86 -7.24 -5.77
N MET A 148 -17.72 -7.05 -5.13
CA MET A 148 -16.47 -7.73 -5.57
C MET A 148 -16.64 -9.26 -5.56
N GLN A 149 -17.28 -9.82 -4.52
CA GLN A 149 -17.52 -11.26 -4.39
C GLN A 149 -18.53 -11.80 -5.40
N ASP A 150 -19.56 -11.03 -5.73
CA ASP A 150 -20.62 -11.45 -6.66
C ASP A 150 -20.14 -11.46 -8.13
N GLU A 151 -19.18 -10.59 -8.48
CA GLU A 151 -18.76 -10.37 -9.87
C GLU A 151 -17.48 -11.12 -10.23
N ALA A 152 -16.71 -11.61 -9.25
CA ALA A 152 -15.53 -12.44 -9.44
C ALA A 152 -15.81 -13.91 -9.11
N ASP A 153 -15.15 -14.83 -9.80
CA ASP A 153 -15.15 -16.25 -9.42
C ASP A 153 -14.16 -16.51 -8.28
N VAL A 154 -13.05 -15.77 -8.25
CA VAL A 154 -11.99 -15.92 -7.25
C VAL A 154 -11.38 -14.57 -6.91
N LEU A 155 -11.25 -14.29 -5.62
CA LEU A 155 -10.48 -13.18 -5.07
C LEU A 155 -9.36 -13.74 -4.19
N VAL A 156 -8.12 -13.28 -4.39
CA VAL A 156 -6.95 -13.66 -3.59
C VAL A 156 -6.29 -12.39 -3.06
N PHE A 157 -5.99 -12.35 -1.77
CA PHE A 157 -5.37 -11.19 -1.12
C PHE A 157 -3.93 -11.50 -0.72
N PHE A 158 -3.08 -10.47 -0.66
CA PHE A 158 -1.78 -10.60 -0.03
C PHE A 158 -1.92 -11.14 1.39
N LYS A 159 -1.06 -12.07 1.78
CA LYS A 159 -1.05 -12.69 3.11
C LYS A 159 0.05 -12.12 3.99
N GLU A 160 0.93 -11.30 3.40
CA GLU A 160 2.06 -10.69 4.09
C GLU A 160 1.95 -9.16 4.15
N TYR A 161 2.37 -8.60 5.30
CA TYR A 161 2.54 -7.16 5.51
C TYR A 161 3.84 -6.92 6.30
N PRO A 162 4.91 -6.38 5.67
CA PRO A 162 4.99 -5.79 4.31
C PRO A 162 4.74 -6.79 3.18
N HIS A 163 4.30 -6.29 2.02
CA HIS A 163 3.86 -7.06 0.86
C HIS A 163 5.04 -7.72 0.16
N THR A 164 5.28 -8.98 0.45
CA THR A 164 6.41 -9.75 -0.09
C THR A 164 5.96 -10.93 -0.94
N ASP A 165 4.67 -11.24 -0.96
CA ASP A 165 4.09 -12.46 -1.53
C ASP A 165 3.21 -12.23 -2.78
N TYR A 166 3.28 -11.05 -3.38
CA TYR A 166 2.46 -10.68 -4.56
C TYR A 166 2.68 -11.62 -5.77
N VAL A 167 3.87 -12.16 -5.96
CA VAL A 167 4.12 -13.12 -7.05
C VAL A 167 3.41 -14.44 -6.76
N GLU A 168 3.54 -14.93 -5.54
CA GLU A 168 2.89 -16.17 -5.09
C GLU A 168 1.37 -16.05 -5.12
N ARG A 169 0.82 -14.88 -4.77
CA ARG A 169 -0.64 -14.64 -4.83
C ARG A 169 -1.14 -14.56 -6.25
N GLY A 170 -0.39 -13.93 -7.16
CA GLY A 170 -0.69 -13.93 -8.59
C GLY A 170 -0.72 -15.35 -9.19
N GLU A 171 0.23 -16.20 -8.79
CA GLU A 171 0.27 -17.62 -9.18
C GLU A 171 -0.90 -18.41 -8.60
N GLU A 172 -1.26 -18.19 -7.33
CA GLU A 172 -2.42 -18.79 -6.67
C GLU A 172 -3.70 -18.41 -7.40
N LEU A 173 -3.93 -17.12 -7.66
CA LEU A 173 -5.08 -16.64 -8.42
C LEU A 173 -5.17 -17.33 -9.78
N LEU A 174 -4.08 -17.32 -10.54
CA LEU A 174 -4.10 -17.86 -11.89
C LEU A 174 -4.33 -19.38 -11.90
N HIS A 175 -3.80 -20.11 -10.91
CA HIS A 175 -4.06 -21.54 -10.74
C HIS A 175 -5.55 -21.81 -10.47
N LEU A 176 -6.15 -21.07 -9.56
CA LEU A 176 -7.58 -21.23 -9.24
C LEU A 176 -8.47 -20.88 -10.43
N LEU A 177 -8.16 -19.81 -11.16
CA LEU A 177 -8.90 -19.45 -12.38
C LEU A 177 -8.76 -20.50 -13.48
N GLU A 178 -7.58 -21.10 -13.64
CA GLU A 178 -7.35 -22.20 -14.57
C GLU A 178 -8.23 -23.41 -14.24
N CYS A 179 -8.22 -23.83 -12.96
CA CYS A 179 -9.05 -24.95 -12.48
C CYS A 179 -10.55 -24.64 -12.62
N THR A 180 -10.96 -23.42 -12.34
CA THR A 180 -12.35 -22.95 -12.53
C THR A 180 -12.76 -23.05 -13.99
N ARG A 181 -11.94 -22.54 -14.91
CA ARG A 181 -12.23 -22.57 -16.36
C ARG A 181 -12.30 -23.99 -16.91
N ARG A 182 -11.59 -24.94 -16.31
CA ARG A 182 -11.63 -26.36 -16.66
C ARG A 182 -12.77 -27.12 -16.01
N ASN A 183 -13.55 -26.52 -15.12
CA ASN A 183 -14.52 -27.16 -14.25
C ASN A 183 -13.93 -28.20 -13.27
N ASP A 184 -12.63 -28.15 -12.98
CA ASP A 184 -11.98 -28.97 -11.97
C ASP A 184 -12.48 -28.60 -10.56
N ILE A 185 -12.71 -27.28 -10.34
CA ILE A 185 -13.31 -26.72 -9.13
C ILE A 185 -14.47 -25.78 -9.49
N GLN A 186 -15.35 -25.51 -8.51
CA GLN A 186 -16.39 -24.46 -8.56
C GLN A 186 -16.25 -23.59 -7.29
N PRO A 187 -15.43 -22.54 -7.36
CA PRO A 187 -15.17 -21.71 -6.18
C PRO A 187 -16.44 -21.05 -5.65
N VAL A 188 -16.62 -21.08 -4.36
CA VAL A 188 -17.60 -20.29 -3.62
C VAL A 188 -16.87 -19.47 -2.59
N MET A 189 -17.24 -18.21 -2.45
CA MET A 189 -16.62 -17.26 -1.54
C MET A 189 -17.55 -16.89 -0.41
N HIS A 190 -17.04 -16.81 0.80
CA HIS A 190 -17.77 -16.29 1.95
C HIS A 190 -16.84 -15.42 2.81
N SER A 191 -17.28 -14.19 3.08
CA SER A 191 -16.56 -13.29 3.98
C SER A 191 -17.31 -13.08 5.30
N THR A 192 -16.55 -12.92 6.39
CA THR A 192 -17.09 -12.58 7.72
C THR A 192 -16.39 -11.35 8.27
N PRO A 193 -17.11 -10.24 8.56
CA PRO A 193 -16.54 -9.05 9.16
C PRO A 193 -16.01 -9.31 10.58
N CYS A 194 -14.77 -8.89 10.84
CA CYS A 194 -14.18 -8.93 12.19
C CYS A 194 -14.63 -7.76 13.08
N ARG A 195 -15.35 -6.77 12.52
CA ARG A 195 -15.83 -5.59 13.23
C ARG A 195 -14.74 -4.81 13.96
N MET A 196 -13.58 -4.67 13.32
CA MET A 196 -12.46 -3.94 13.90
C MET A 196 -11.60 -3.24 12.86
N LEU A 197 -10.97 -2.13 13.28
CA LEU A 197 -9.89 -1.44 12.59
C LEU A 197 -8.60 -1.67 13.37
N ALA A 198 -7.62 -2.32 12.76
CA ALA A 198 -6.31 -2.56 13.38
C ALA A 198 -5.21 -2.66 12.33
N ALA A 199 -3.96 -2.57 12.77
CA ALA A 199 -2.82 -2.97 11.95
C ALA A 199 -2.49 -4.44 12.23
N PHE A 200 -2.24 -5.21 11.17
CA PHE A 200 -1.94 -6.63 11.24
C PHE A 200 -0.55 -6.95 10.65
N PRO A 201 0.56 -6.50 11.29
CA PRO A 201 1.90 -6.77 10.78
C PRO A 201 2.22 -8.27 10.88
N THR A 202 2.37 -8.95 9.75
CA THR A 202 2.53 -10.41 9.69
C THR A 202 3.90 -10.89 10.15
N ARG A 203 4.88 -9.98 10.22
CA ARG A 203 6.23 -10.29 10.74
C ARG A 203 6.26 -10.54 12.25
N SER A 204 5.23 -10.19 13.00
CA SER A 204 5.19 -10.24 14.45
C SER A 204 3.98 -11.01 15.01
N GLU A 205 4.14 -11.52 16.23
CA GLU A 205 3.03 -12.13 16.94
C GLU A 205 2.00 -11.08 17.42
N PRO A 206 0.72 -11.39 17.41
CA PRO A 206 0.11 -12.71 17.18
C PRO A 206 -0.23 -12.99 15.70
N VAL A 207 -0.02 -12.03 14.78
CA VAL A 207 -0.51 -12.11 13.40
C VAL A 207 0.29 -13.17 12.62
N ARG A 208 1.60 -13.27 12.83
CA ARG A 208 2.44 -14.25 12.15
C ARG A 208 1.91 -15.70 12.34
N SER A 209 1.63 -16.09 13.58
CA SER A 209 1.07 -17.43 13.85
C SER A 209 -0.32 -17.60 13.25
N LEU A 210 -1.17 -16.57 13.29
CA LEU A 210 -2.49 -16.60 12.70
C LEU A 210 -2.43 -16.85 11.19
N VAL A 211 -1.59 -16.10 10.46
CA VAL A 211 -1.44 -16.27 9.00
C VAL A 211 -0.92 -17.66 8.66
N ALA A 212 0.08 -18.17 9.39
CA ALA A 212 0.57 -19.53 9.19
C ALA A 212 -0.51 -20.60 9.42
N GLU A 213 -1.37 -20.43 10.43
CA GLU A 213 -2.50 -21.33 10.67
C GLU A 213 -3.55 -21.25 9.55
N MET A 214 -3.84 -20.03 9.05
CA MET A 214 -4.77 -19.83 7.93
C MET A 214 -4.27 -20.51 6.67
N GLN A 215 -2.99 -20.35 6.34
CA GLN A 215 -2.37 -21.05 5.22
C GLN A 215 -2.40 -22.58 5.38
N ALA A 216 -2.25 -23.09 6.60
CA ALA A 216 -2.35 -24.52 6.86
C ALA A 216 -3.77 -25.09 6.68
N LEU A 217 -4.82 -24.25 6.68
CA LEU A 217 -6.19 -24.64 6.37
C LEU A 217 -6.45 -24.77 4.86
N GLU A 218 -5.57 -24.29 4.00
CA GLU A 218 -5.69 -24.31 2.55
C GLU A 218 -5.45 -25.71 1.98
N VAL A 219 -6.30 -26.64 2.38
CA VAL A 219 -6.35 -28.04 1.91
C VAL A 219 -7.76 -28.30 1.43
N ALA A 220 -7.89 -28.86 0.22
CA ALA A 220 -9.20 -29.13 -0.38
C ALA A 220 -10.20 -29.73 0.62
N PRO A 221 -11.44 -29.23 0.70
CA PRO A 221 -12.06 -28.32 -0.24
C PRO A 221 -11.84 -26.82 0.04
N ILE A 222 -11.02 -26.42 1.01
CA ILE A 222 -10.65 -25.02 1.24
C ILE A 222 -9.53 -24.67 0.25
N LEU A 223 -9.79 -23.68 -0.63
CA LEU A 223 -8.89 -23.28 -1.72
C LEU A 223 -7.99 -22.12 -1.35
N SER A 224 -8.51 -21.13 -0.62
CA SER A 224 -7.77 -19.96 -0.14
C SER A 224 -8.42 -19.37 1.12
N VAL A 225 -7.60 -18.82 2.02
CA VAL A 225 -8.03 -18.11 3.23
C VAL A 225 -7.26 -16.81 3.35
N SER A 226 -7.98 -15.69 3.41
CA SER A 226 -7.38 -14.36 3.48
C SER A 226 -7.86 -13.58 4.69
N LEU A 227 -6.93 -12.96 5.41
CA LEU A 227 -7.22 -11.88 6.35
C LEU A 227 -7.17 -10.57 5.58
N VAL A 228 -8.32 -10.03 5.26
CA VAL A 228 -8.46 -8.69 4.70
C VAL A 228 -8.38 -7.70 5.84
N HIS A 229 -7.36 -6.84 5.85
CA HIS A 229 -7.07 -5.95 6.98
C HIS A 229 -8.05 -4.78 7.05
N GLY A 230 -8.55 -4.34 5.88
CA GLY A 230 -9.17 -3.04 5.73
C GLY A 230 -8.14 -1.90 5.78
N PHE A 231 -8.55 -0.73 5.32
CA PHE A 231 -7.71 0.47 5.37
C PHE A 231 -8.25 1.48 6.39
N PRO A 232 -7.59 1.68 7.54
CA PRO A 232 -8.14 2.50 8.64
C PRO A 232 -8.25 4.00 8.33
N ARG A 233 -7.77 4.48 7.18
CA ARG A 233 -7.86 5.89 6.78
C ARG A 233 -9.02 6.19 5.85
N ALA A 234 -9.71 5.16 5.34
CA ALA A 234 -10.92 5.34 4.56
C ALA A 234 -12.17 5.29 5.43
N ASP A 235 -13.08 6.22 5.20
CA ASP A 235 -14.42 6.26 5.81
C ASP A 235 -15.44 5.84 4.75
N VAL A 236 -15.52 4.52 4.51
CA VAL A 236 -16.46 3.89 3.58
C VAL A 236 -17.23 2.76 4.28
N PRO A 237 -18.42 2.37 3.78
CA PRO A 237 -19.31 1.40 4.46
C PRO A 237 -18.67 0.03 4.71
N ASP A 238 -17.82 -0.44 3.78
CA ASP A 238 -17.22 -1.78 3.83
C ASP A 238 -15.81 -1.80 4.46
N ALA A 239 -15.34 -0.67 5.00
CA ALA A 239 -14.05 -0.63 5.66
C ALA A 239 -14.04 -1.46 6.96
N GLY A 240 -12.86 -2.00 7.27
CA GLY A 240 -12.61 -2.83 8.44
C GLY A 240 -12.15 -4.23 8.09
N ALA A 241 -11.59 -4.91 9.10
CA ALA A 241 -11.04 -6.24 8.90
C ALA A 241 -12.13 -7.29 8.62
N GLN A 242 -11.84 -8.19 7.68
CA GLN A 242 -12.70 -9.32 7.30
C GLN A 242 -11.88 -10.58 7.12
N ILE A 243 -12.51 -11.74 7.24
CA ILE A 243 -11.95 -13.03 6.80
C ILE A 243 -12.69 -13.47 5.55
N LEU A 244 -11.96 -13.69 4.46
CA LEU A 244 -12.49 -14.33 3.26
C LEU A 244 -12.00 -15.77 3.19
N VAL A 245 -12.94 -16.70 2.89
CA VAL A 245 -12.64 -18.09 2.58
C VAL A 245 -13.19 -18.43 1.20
N VAL A 246 -12.34 -19.00 0.37
CA VAL A 246 -12.70 -19.58 -0.93
C VAL A 246 -12.71 -21.10 -0.77
N ALA A 247 -13.82 -21.74 -1.08
CA ALA A 247 -13.95 -23.21 -1.00
C ALA A 247 -14.48 -23.80 -2.32
N ASP A 248 -14.17 -25.08 -2.58
CA ASP A 248 -14.74 -25.81 -3.72
C ASP A 248 -16.13 -26.35 -3.37
N ARG A 249 -17.18 -25.79 -3.96
CA ARG A 249 -18.59 -26.21 -3.89
C ARG A 249 -19.19 -26.28 -2.48
N ASP A 250 -18.53 -25.73 -1.44
CA ASP A 250 -18.96 -25.84 -0.04
C ASP A 250 -19.06 -24.49 0.64
N GLU A 251 -20.14 -23.76 0.35
CA GLU A 251 -20.43 -22.46 0.96
C GLU A 251 -20.62 -22.55 2.48
N ALA A 252 -21.19 -23.65 2.98
CA ALA A 252 -21.42 -23.84 4.41
C ALA A 252 -20.08 -23.99 5.15
N LEU A 253 -19.11 -24.69 4.56
CA LEU A 253 -17.75 -24.78 5.09
C LEU A 253 -17.07 -23.41 5.07
N ALA A 254 -17.15 -22.68 3.96
CA ALA A 254 -16.56 -21.33 3.84
C ALA A 254 -17.11 -20.40 4.93
N ALA A 255 -18.44 -20.38 5.11
CA ALA A 255 -19.12 -19.59 6.15
C ALA A 255 -18.68 -19.96 7.56
N ARG A 256 -18.60 -21.27 7.86
CA ARG A 256 -18.16 -21.73 9.18
C ARG A 256 -16.72 -21.34 9.48
N VAL A 257 -15.80 -21.59 8.55
CA VAL A 257 -14.37 -21.31 8.74
C VAL A 257 -14.12 -19.80 8.84
N SER A 258 -14.73 -18.99 7.97
CA SER A 258 -14.58 -17.52 8.03
C SER A 258 -15.12 -16.95 9.36
N GLY A 259 -16.26 -17.47 9.85
CA GLY A 259 -16.87 -17.06 11.12
C GLY A 259 -16.00 -17.45 12.35
N GLU A 260 -15.43 -18.64 12.36
CA GLU A 260 -14.52 -19.09 13.44
C GLU A 260 -13.24 -18.24 13.48
N LEU A 261 -12.63 -17.97 12.31
CA LEU A 261 -11.43 -17.14 12.21
C LEU A 261 -11.71 -15.68 12.58
N ALA A 262 -12.84 -15.09 12.13
CA ALA A 262 -13.22 -13.72 12.48
C ALA A 262 -13.36 -13.51 13.99
N LYS A 263 -13.96 -14.47 14.71
CA LYS A 263 -14.04 -14.48 16.18
C LYS A 263 -12.65 -14.52 16.82
N ARG A 264 -11.74 -15.31 16.27
CA ARG A 264 -10.34 -15.39 16.77
C ARG A 264 -9.59 -14.09 16.54
N VAL A 265 -9.73 -13.48 15.35
CA VAL A 265 -9.15 -12.17 15.04
C VAL A 265 -9.65 -11.11 16.03
N PHE A 266 -10.95 -11.04 16.25
CA PHE A 266 -11.53 -10.11 17.21
C PHE A 266 -11.05 -10.35 18.65
N ALA A 267 -10.88 -11.60 19.07
CA ALA A 267 -10.36 -11.94 20.39
C ALA A 267 -8.93 -11.40 20.60
N MET A 268 -8.16 -11.23 19.53
CA MET A 268 -6.80 -10.64 19.60
C MET A 268 -6.77 -9.11 19.66
N ARG A 269 -7.90 -8.41 19.50
CA ARG A 269 -7.99 -6.94 19.35
C ARG A 269 -7.18 -6.14 20.36
N ARG A 270 -7.19 -6.54 21.64
CA ARG A 270 -6.44 -5.84 22.70
C ARG A 270 -4.93 -6.00 22.55
N ARG A 271 -4.46 -7.14 22.00
CA ARG A 271 -3.04 -7.39 21.69
C ARG A 271 -2.57 -6.61 20.47
N LEU A 272 -3.49 -6.30 19.56
CA LEU A 272 -3.25 -5.53 18.33
C LEU A 272 -3.36 -4.02 18.56
N ARG A 273 -3.86 -3.60 19.71
CA ARG A 273 -3.94 -2.17 20.05
C ARG A 273 -2.54 -1.58 20.16
N SER A 274 -2.27 -0.59 19.33
CA SER A 274 -1.03 0.17 19.44
C SER A 274 -1.10 1.09 20.68
N THR A 275 -0.42 0.69 21.75
CA THR A 275 -0.27 1.49 22.99
C THR A 275 1.00 2.33 22.97
N ARG A 276 1.26 3.00 21.85
CA ARG A 276 2.51 3.76 21.70
C ARG A 276 2.40 5.09 22.43
N PRO A 277 3.50 5.52 23.10
CA PRO A 277 3.52 6.80 23.76
C PRO A 277 3.37 7.95 22.76
N PRO A 278 2.97 9.15 23.21
CA PRO A 278 3.01 10.37 22.40
C PRO A 278 4.38 10.56 21.74
N MET A 279 4.41 11.28 20.62
CA MET A 279 5.62 11.46 19.81
C MET A 279 6.81 11.99 20.63
N ASP A 280 6.58 12.98 21.51
CA ASP A 280 7.63 13.57 22.34
C ASP A 280 8.22 12.56 23.34
N GLU A 281 7.38 11.74 23.95
CA GLU A 281 7.80 10.70 24.88
C GLU A 281 8.55 9.58 24.15
N ALA A 282 8.03 9.11 23.01
CA ALA A 282 8.70 8.12 22.16
C ALA A 282 10.07 8.61 21.71
N PHE A 283 10.17 9.89 21.35
CA PHE A 283 11.44 10.50 20.95
C PHE A 283 12.41 10.64 22.12
N ALA A 284 11.93 11.02 23.31
CA ALA A 284 12.76 11.07 24.53
C ALA A 284 13.33 9.68 24.88
N GLN A 285 12.51 8.63 24.73
CA GLN A 285 12.98 7.23 24.87
C GLN A 285 14.04 6.89 23.81
N ALA A 286 13.85 7.31 22.54
CA ALA A 286 14.81 7.09 21.46
C ALA A 286 16.16 7.79 21.75
N LEU A 287 16.15 8.99 22.33
CA LEU A 287 17.38 9.72 22.70
C LEU A 287 18.22 8.97 23.75
N ALA A 288 17.57 8.21 24.65
CA ALA A 288 18.23 7.42 25.69
C ALA A 288 18.78 6.09 25.21
N ARG A 289 18.42 5.63 24.00
CA ARG A 289 18.86 4.35 23.43
C ARG A 289 20.32 4.41 22.96
N PRO A 290 21.10 3.32 23.18
CA PRO A 290 22.51 3.27 22.81
C PRO A 290 22.73 2.88 21.33
N GLU A 291 21.74 2.27 20.67
CA GLU A 291 21.86 1.73 19.31
C GLU A 291 22.17 2.83 18.29
N ARG A 292 23.06 2.52 17.35
CA ARG A 292 23.48 3.39 16.25
C ARG A 292 23.70 2.60 14.98
N PRO A 293 23.04 2.94 13.88
CA PRO A 293 21.94 3.90 13.79
C PRO A 293 20.68 3.40 14.50
N LEU A 294 19.80 4.33 14.88
CA LEU A 294 18.44 4.06 15.32
C LEU A 294 17.48 4.66 14.30
N ILE A 295 16.56 3.84 13.78
CA ILE A 295 15.53 4.31 12.85
C ILE A 295 14.39 4.95 13.64
N LEU A 296 13.99 6.15 13.23
CA LEU A 296 12.80 6.85 13.69
C LEU A 296 11.75 6.84 12.59
N ILE A 297 10.61 6.24 12.84
CA ILE A 297 9.54 6.09 11.85
C ILE A 297 8.50 7.20 12.06
N ASP A 298 8.41 8.14 11.11
CA ASP A 298 7.36 9.14 11.01
C ASP A 298 6.12 8.52 10.36
N ALA A 299 5.38 7.73 11.14
CA ALA A 299 4.35 6.85 10.64
C ALA A 299 3.07 7.57 10.20
N ASP A 300 2.78 8.74 10.78
CA ASP A 300 1.55 9.46 10.46
C ASP A 300 1.68 10.33 9.21
N ASP A 301 2.94 10.62 8.80
CA ASP A 301 3.22 11.30 7.54
C ASP A 301 3.80 10.34 6.49
N ASN A 302 3.27 9.11 6.44
CA ASN A 302 3.64 8.10 5.46
C ASN A 302 2.86 8.27 4.14
N PRO A 303 3.52 8.60 3.01
CA PRO A 303 2.87 8.64 1.69
C PRO A 303 2.20 7.31 1.31
N GLY A 304 2.79 6.17 1.71
CA GLY A 304 2.22 4.83 1.49
C GLY A 304 0.92 4.56 2.25
N SER A 305 0.40 5.54 2.99
CA SER A 305 -0.94 5.48 3.60
C SER A 305 -1.75 6.76 3.33
N GLY A 306 -1.46 7.46 2.23
CA GLY A 306 -2.21 8.64 1.79
C GLY A 306 -1.80 9.97 2.42
N ALA A 307 -0.80 9.99 3.33
CA ALA A 307 -0.30 11.24 3.90
C ALA A 307 0.57 12.03 2.91
N ALA A 308 0.81 13.29 3.23
CA ALA A 308 1.52 14.20 2.34
C ALA A 308 3.00 13.85 2.17
N GLY A 309 3.66 13.35 3.21
CA GLY A 309 5.10 13.14 3.21
C GLY A 309 5.90 14.43 3.33
N ASP A 310 5.25 15.53 3.74
CA ASP A 310 5.87 16.85 3.84
C ASP A 310 5.91 17.43 5.27
N SER A 311 5.50 16.64 6.29
CA SER A 311 5.51 17.11 7.68
C SER A 311 6.92 17.38 8.17
N THR A 312 7.07 18.51 8.87
CA THR A 312 8.33 18.96 9.51
C THR A 312 8.40 18.59 10.99
N ALA A 313 7.41 17.87 11.54
CA ALA A 313 7.29 17.63 12.98
C ALA A 313 8.54 16.96 13.57
N VAL A 314 9.04 15.88 12.95
CA VAL A 314 10.23 15.18 13.44
C VAL A 314 11.49 16.02 13.27
N ILE A 315 11.62 16.83 12.21
CA ILE A 315 12.76 17.75 12.05
C ILE A 315 12.79 18.76 13.20
N ARG A 316 11.63 19.31 13.59
CA ARG A 316 11.51 20.24 14.71
C ARG A 316 11.88 19.60 16.04
N LEU A 317 11.50 18.33 16.27
CA LEU A 317 11.93 17.58 17.46
C LEU A 317 13.45 17.41 17.50
N LEU A 318 14.06 17.00 16.37
CA LEU A 318 15.52 16.89 16.27
C LEU A 318 16.21 18.21 16.63
N GLN A 319 15.75 19.32 16.06
CA GLN A 319 16.31 20.66 16.34
C GLN A 319 16.10 21.09 17.79
N ALA A 320 14.90 20.91 18.34
CA ALA A 320 14.57 21.28 19.73
C ALA A 320 15.44 20.53 20.76
N GLN A 321 15.84 19.32 20.44
CA GLN A 321 16.70 18.48 21.27
C GLN A 321 18.20 18.60 20.92
N GLY A 322 18.57 19.53 20.02
CA GLY A 322 19.96 19.77 19.63
C GLY A 322 20.64 18.61 18.91
N VAL A 323 19.88 17.74 18.26
CA VAL A 323 20.44 16.62 17.48
C VAL A 323 21.11 17.16 16.23
N GLN A 324 22.39 16.78 16.03
CA GLN A 324 23.22 17.24 14.91
C GLN A 324 23.73 16.09 14.05
N ASP A 325 23.24 14.88 14.23
CA ASP A 325 23.70 13.67 13.53
C ASP A 325 22.49 12.82 13.13
N ALA A 326 21.77 13.30 12.11
CA ALA A 326 20.59 12.62 11.57
C ALA A 326 20.47 12.80 10.07
N CYS A 327 19.85 11.82 9.40
CA CYS A 327 19.34 11.99 8.06
C CYS A 327 17.85 11.69 8.02
N LEU A 328 17.12 12.38 7.13
CA LEU A 328 15.67 12.25 6.95
C LEU A 328 15.31 12.16 5.48
N GLY A 329 14.37 11.29 5.14
CA GLY A 329 13.82 11.23 3.79
C GLY A 329 12.78 10.13 3.59
N PRO A 330 12.08 10.24 2.43
CA PRO A 330 12.00 11.44 1.60
C PRO A 330 11.12 12.50 2.24
N LEU A 331 11.39 13.79 2.02
CA LEU A 331 10.49 14.90 2.31
C LEU A 331 9.95 15.43 0.98
N TRP A 332 8.68 15.25 0.72
CA TRP A 332 8.09 15.69 -0.54
C TRP A 332 7.98 17.22 -0.60
N ASP A 333 8.79 17.84 -1.43
CA ASP A 333 8.79 19.29 -1.63
C ASP A 333 9.33 19.69 -3.02
N PRO A 334 8.52 19.54 -4.08
CA PRO A 334 8.94 19.82 -5.45
C PRO A 334 9.46 21.26 -5.65
N LEU A 335 8.89 22.23 -4.92
CA LEU A 335 9.29 23.62 -5.04
C LEU A 335 10.68 23.86 -4.45
N ALA A 336 10.97 23.28 -3.27
CA ALA A 336 12.29 23.40 -2.67
C ALA A 336 13.35 22.64 -3.50
N VAL A 337 13.00 21.48 -4.07
CA VAL A 337 13.86 20.76 -5.03
C VAL A 337 14.25 21.66 -6.19
N ARG A 338 13.27 22.32 -6.82
CA ARG A 338 13.52 23.24 -7.92
C ARG A 338 14.51 24.36 -7.55
N PHE A 339 14.32 24.98 -6.38
CA PHE A 339 15.24 26.04 -5.91
C PHE A 339 16.66 25.49 -5.65
N CYS A 340 16.79 24.25 -5.18
CA CYS A 340 18.09 23.61 -5.03
C CYS A 340 18.77 23.40 -6.39
N PHE A 341 18.04 22.98 -7.43
CA PHE A 341 18.58 22.84 -8.78
C PHE A 341 18.98 24.20 -9.39
N ASP A 342 18.20 25.25 -9.14
CA ASP A 342 18.53 26.60 -9.62
C ASP A 342 19.78 27.17 -8.90
N GLY A 343 19.99 26.83 -7.61
CA GLY A 343 21.15 27.26 -6.84
C GLY A 343 22.42 26.46 -7.09
N GLY A 344 22.29 25.19 -7.40
CA GLY A 344 23.40 24.26 -7.61
C GLY A 344 24.03 23.73 -6.32
N VAL A 345 24.85 22.67 -6.47
CA VAL A 345 25.59 22.06 -5.35
C VAL A 345 26.56 23.05 -4.72
N GLY A 346 26.64 23.07 -3.39
CA GLY A 346 27.43 24.00 -2.59
C GLY A 346 26.73 25.35 -2.32
N ALA A 347 25.57 25.62 -2.93
CA ALA A 347 24.82 26.84 -2.67
C ALA A 347 24.25 26.83 -1.24
N LEU A 348 24.31 27.99 -0.57
CA LEU A 348 23.70 28.25 0.72
C LEU A 348 22.39 29.03 0.50
N LEU A 349 21.26 28.34 0.67
CA LEU A 349 19.94 28.84 0.32
C LEU A 349 19.05 29.06 1.55
N ARG A 350 18.27 30.15 1.55
CA ARG A 350 17.16 30.31 2.48
C ARG A 350 15.95 29.59 1.91
N LEU A 351 15.63 28.42 2.44
CA LEU A 351 14.54 27.58 1.96
C LEU A 351 13.42 27.53 3.00
N ARG A 352 12.18 27.50 2.51
CA ARG A 352 11.01 27.06 3.29
C ARG A 352 10.68 25.65 2.85
N ILE A 353 10.85 24.66 3.74
CA ILE A 353 10.66 23.25 3.45
C ILE A 353 9.48 22.65 4.19
N GLY A 354 8.79 21.70 3.53
CA GLY A 354 7.66 20.95 4.06
C GLY A 354 6.50 21.80 4.56
N GLY A 355 5.51 21.18 5.20
CA GLY A 355 4.38 21.87 5.84
C GLY A 355 3.52 22.70 4.90
N LYS A 356 3.36 22.26 3.63
CA LYS A 356 2.72 23.07 2.56
C LYS A 356 1.40 22.52 2.07
N VAL A 357 1.14 21.22 2.32
CA VAL A 357 0.02 20.52 1.67
C VAL A 357 -1.28 20.71 2.42
N GLY A 358 -1.27 20.60 3.74
CA GLY A 358 -2.47 20.71 4.54
C GLY A 358 -2.22 20.86 6.03
N PRO A 359 -3.29 20.95 6.85
CA PRO A 359 -3.17 21.12 8.28
C PRO A 359 -2.36 20.00 8.97
N ASP A 360 -2.49 18.78 8.51
CA ASP A 360 -1.79 17.60 9.06
C ASP A 360 -0.28 17.64 8.78
N SER A 361 0.16 18.39 7.77
CA SER A 361 1.57 18.64 7.48
C SER A 361 2.26 19.52 8.54
N GLY A 362 1.49 20.21 9.36
CA GLY A 362 1.98 21.19 10.35
C GLY A 362 2.53 22.45 9.67
N ALA A 363 3.35 23.22 10.43
CA ALA A 363 3.91 24.44 9.92
C ALA A 363 5.16 24.21 9.04
N PRO A 364 5.35 24.95 7.95
CA PRO A 364 6.57 24.88 7.16
C PRO A 364 7.79 25.34 7.98
N LEU A 365 8.96 24.83 7.63
CA LEU A 365 10.22 25.14 8.32
C LEU A 365 11.11 26.03 7.44
N ASP A 366 11.46 27.21 7.94
CA ASP A 366 12.43 28.11 7.30
C ASP A 366 13.85 27.77 7.75
N VAL A 367 14.73 27.44 6.82
CA VAL A 367 16.12 27.03 7.06
C VAL A 367 17.11 27.77 6.17
N LEU A 368 18.32 27.96 6.70
CA LEU A 368 19.48 28.28 5.87
C LEU A 368 20.24 26.98 5.63
N ALA A 369 20.13 26.43 4.44
CA ALA A 369 20.61 25.09 4.12
C ALA A 369 21.66 25.12 2.99
N GLU A 370 22.68 24.30 3.14
CA GLU A 370 23.62 23.96 2.06
C GLU A 370 23.01 22.88 1.16
N VAL A 371 23.08 23.06 -0.16
CA VAL A 371 22.75 22.04 -1.14
C VAL A 371 23.95 21.08 -1.25
N VAL A 372 23.79 19.86 -0.72
CA VAL A 372 24.88 18.87 -0.65
C VAL A 372 25.00 18.05 -1.93
N ALA A 373 23.86 17.66 -2.50
CA ALA A 373 23.81 16.88 -3.73
C ALA A 373 22.50 17.12 -4.49
N LEU A 374 22.55 16.88 -5.79
CA LEU A 374 21.39 16.96 -6.70
C LEU A 374 21.40 15.72 -7.59
N ARG A 375 20.23 15.14 -7.81
CA ARG A 375 20.05 14.00 -8.71
C ARG A 375 18.73 14.12 -9.46
N ARG A 376 18.80 14.05 -10.80
CA ARG A 376 17.61 13.92 -11.64
C ARG A 376 17.14 12.48 -11.69
N ASP A 377 15.85 12.30 -11.84
CA ASP A 377 15.21 10.99 -11.99
C ASP A 377 15.72 9.96 -10.96
N HIS A 378 15.78 10.41 -9.69
CA HIS A 378 16.19 9.55 -8.60
C HIS A 378 15.13 8.51 -8.29
N PHE A 379 15.56 7.35 -7.78
CA PHE A 379 14.68 6.24 -7.40
C PHE A 379 15.25 5.48 -6.21
N GLN A 380 14.38 4.75 -5.53
CA GLN A 380 14.74 3.71 -4.57
C GLN A 380 14.68 2.35 -5.26
N SER A 381 15.49 1.39 -4.81
CA SER A 381 15.42 0.01 -5.28
C SER A 381 14.62 -0.84 -4.31
N VAL A 382 13.50 -1.39 -4.75
CA VAL A 382 12.64 -2.26 -3.94
C VAL A 382 12.54 -3.62 -4.61
N GLY A 383 13.18 -4.66 -4.03
CA GLY A 383 13.15 -5.99 -4.61
C GLY A 383 13.67 -6.05 -6.06
N GLY A 384 14.57 -5.12 -6.46
CA GLY A 384 15.07 -5.00 -7.83
C GLY A 384 14.23 -4.09 -8.73
N VAL A 385 13.10 -3.57 -8.26
CA VAL A 385 12.24 -2.61 -8.98
C VAL A 385 12.57 -1.18 -8.55
N HIS A 386 12.46 -0.23 -9.47
CA HIS A 386 12.69 1.18 -9.20
C HIS A 386 11.39 1.85 -8.74
N ALA A 387 11.39 2.36 -7.50
CA ALA A 387 10.35 3.24 -6.97
C ALA A 387 10.80 4.70 -7.20
N PRO A 388 10.15 5.47 -8.09
CA PRO A 388 10.63 6.78 -8.52
C PRO A 388 10.45 7.83 -7.42
N LEU A 389 11.44 8.71 -7.27
CA LEU A 389 11.41 9.89 -6.40
C LEU A 389 11.48 11.19 -7.20
N GLY A 390 11.62 11.07 -8.53
CA GLY A 390 11.82 12.21 -9.44
C GLY A 390 13.13 12.93 -9.20
N ASP A 391 13.15 14.24 -9.47
CA ASP A 391 14.31 15.05 -9.12
C ASP A 391 14.42 15.16 -7.61
N CYS A 392 15.62 14.95 -7.08
CA CYS A 392 15.92 14.99 -5.66
C CYS A 392 17.08 15.93 -5.33
N ALA A 393 17.01 16.54 -4.16
CA ALA A 393 18.08 17.34 -3.58
C ALA A 393 18.38 16.90 -2.15
N ALA A 394 19.65 16.68 -1.83
CA ALA A 394 20.10 16.54 -0.45
C ALA A 394 20.50 17.94 0.05
N ILE A 395 19.92 18.34 1.17
CA ILE A 395 20.26 19.60 1.85
C ILE A 395 20.77 19.31 3.25
N ARG A 396 21.61 20.21 3.79
CA ARG A 396 22.16 20.12 5.15
C ARG A 396 21.97 21.42 5.90
N PHE A 397 21.49 21.33 7.14
CA PHE A 397 21.39 22.45 8.08
C PHE A 397 21.41 21.93 9.52
N GLY A 398 22.10 22.61 10.41
CA GLY A 398 22.17 22.25 11.84
C GLY A 398 22.65 20.80 12.11
N GLY A 399 23.47 20.21 11.21
CA GLY A 399 23.93 18.83 11.32
C GLY A 399 22.92 17.78 10.90
N ILE A 400 21.76 18.18 10.39
CA ILE A 400 20.72 17.28 9.83
C ILE A 400 20.80 17.30 8.31
N GLU A 401 20.78 16.13 7.71
CA GLU A 401 20.67 15.96 6.26
C GLU A 401 19.25 15.56 5.89
N VAL A 402 18.67 16.24 4.88
CA VAL A 402 17.30 15.97 4.41
C VAL A 402 17.32 15.69 2.92
N VAL A 403 16.72 14.58 2.51
CA VAL A 403 16.45 14.29 1.10
C VAL A 403 15.08 14.85 0.74
N LEU A 404 15.07 15.87 -0.10
CA LEU A 404 13.87 16.43 -0.72
C LEU A 404 13.57 15.68 -2.01
N SER A 405 12.30 15.37 -2.29
CA SER A 405 11.85 14.69 -3.51
C SER A 405 10.81 15.52 -4.27
N SER A 406 10.78 15.37 -5.60
CA SER A 406 9.76 15.99 -6.44
C SER A 406 8.57 15.06 -6.71
N VAL A 407 8.76 13.77 -6.64
CA VAL A 407 7.70 12.74 -6.65
C VAL A 407 7.45 12.26 -5.22
N ARG A 408 6.18 12.08 -4.88
CA ARG A 408 5.73 11.67 -3.55
C ARG A 408 5.78 10.15 -3.44
N ASP A 409 6.60 9.66 -2.51
CA ASP A 409 6.71 8.24 -2.19
C ASP A 409 7.16 8.05 -0.74
N GLN A 410 7.00 6.84 -0.20
CA GLN A 410 7.49 6.48 1.13
C GLN A 410 8.94 5.97 1.09
N ALA A 411 9.53 5.76 2.26
CA ALA A 411 10.88 5.19 2.35
C ALA A 411 10.83 3.66 2.34
N TYR A 412 11.57 3.03 1.43
CA TYR A 412 11.71 1.57 1.29
C TYR A 412 13.14 1.09 1.52
N ASP A 413 14.13 1.80 0.94
CA ASP A 413 15.48 1.28 0.77
C ASP A 413 16.55 2.36 0.98
N PRO A 414 17.74 1.99 1.53
CA PRO A 414 18.85 2.93 1.72
C PRO A 414 19.36 3.63 0.46
N SER A 415 19.05 3.14 -0.75
CA SER A 415 19.36 3.82 -2.00
C SER A 415 18.73 5.21 -2.11
N LEU A 416 17.64 5.47 -1.35
CA LEU A 416 17.09 6.81 -1.10
C LEU A 416 18.19 7.83 -0.74
N PHE A 417 19.08 7.44 0.17
CA PHE A 417 20.20 8.28 0.65
C PHE A 417 21.46 8.06 -0.18
N ALA A 418 21.81 6.81 -0.43
CA ALA A 418 23.06 6.44 -1.10
C ALA A 418 23.15 7.00 -2.53
N GLY A 419 22.03 7.09 -3.23
CA GLY A 419 21.96 7.68 -4.57
C GLY A 419 22.31 9.17 -4.63
N LEU A 420 22.27 9.87 -3.49
CA LEU A 420 22.70 11.27 -3.31
C LEU A 420 24.04 11.37 -2.56
N GLY A 421 24.78 10.25 -2.42
CA GLY A 421 26.08 10.22 -1.76
C GLY A 421 26.02 10.34 -0.23
N LEU A 422 24.84 10.20 0.38
CA LEU A 422 24.66 10.23 1.82
C LEU A 422 24.81 8.83 2.41
N ASN A 423 25.58 8.69 3.49
CA ASN A 423 25.72 7.44 4.22
C ASN A 423 24.86 7.45 5.49
N CYS A 424 23.61 7.00 5.36
CA CYS A 424 22.67 6.95 6.48
C CYS A 424 23.11 5.98 7.59
N ALA A 425 23.84 4.91 7.27
CA ALA A 425 24.33 3.94 8.25
C ALA A 425 25.32 4.52 9.25
N GLN A 426 25.95 5.66 8.95
CA GLN A 426 26.87 6.35 9.84
C GLN A 426 26.18 7.42 10.72
N ARG A 427 24.89 7.63 10.58
CA ARG A 427 24.15 8.61 11.37
C ARG A 427 23.67 8.01 12.69
N ARG A 428 23.48 8.87 13.68
CA ARG A 428 22.82 8.46 14.94
C ARG A 428 21.36 8.08 14.70
N PHE A 429 20.65 8.93 13.95
CA PHE A 429 19.25 8.71 13.63
C PHE A 429 19.04 8.69 12.10
N ILE A 430 18.22 7.73 11.68
CA ILE A 430 17.66 7.67 10.32
C ILE A 430 16.16 7.89 10.45
N VAL A 431 15.64 9.00 9.94
CA VAL A 431 14.21 9.31 9.99
C VAL A 431 13.57 8.93 8.66
N LEU A 432 12.55 8.06 8.73
CA LEU A 432 11.88 7.53 7.55
C LEU A 432 10.38 7.82 7.59
N LYS A 433 9.83 8.32 6.51
CA LYS A 433 8.39 8.43 6.28
C LYS A 433 7.89 7.11 5.70
N SER A 434 7.49 6.21 6.59
CA SER A 434 7.09 4.82 6.29
C SER A 434 6.37 4.22 7.49
N ILE A 435 5.80 3.01 7.34
CA ILE A 435 5.21 2.27 8.47
C ILE A 435 5.83 0.87 8.60
N GLN A 436 5.74 0.02 7.57
CA GLN A 436 6.29 -1.34 7.56
C GLN A 436 7.23 -1.58 6.37
N GLN A 437 7.00 -0.91 5.25
CA GLN A 437 7.72 -1.16 4.00
C GLN A 437 9.23 -0.88 4.08
N PHE A 438 9.67 0.00 5.00
CA PHE A 438 11.10 0.27 5.23
C PHE A 438 11.90 -0.98 5.63
N HIS A 439 11.23 -1.98 6.23
CA HIS A 439 11.88 -3.23 6.59
C HIS A 439 12.48 -3.98 5.39
N LEU A 440 11.96 -3.74 4.16
CA LEU A 440 12.46 -4.38 2.95
C LEU A 440 13.94 -4.09 2.68
N GLY A 441 14.41 -2.88 2.98
CA GLY A 441 15.80 -2.48 2.73
C GLY A 441 16.58 -2.11 4.00
N PHE A 442 15.96 -1.43 4.97
CA PHE A 442 16.70 -0.87 6.11
C PHE A 442 17.03 -1.87 7.21
N ASP A 443 16.37 -3.03 7.30
CA ASP A 443 16.72 -4.10 8.25
C ASP A 443 18.19 -4.58 8.07
N ALA A 444 18.72 -4.47 6.85
CA ALA A 444 20.13 -4.77 6.59
C ALA A 444 21.12 -3.79 7.25
N ILE A 445 20.67 -2.56 7.55
CA ILE A 445 21.46 -1.56 8.26
C ILE A 445 21.31 -1.72 9.77
N THR A 446 20.06 -1.78 10.24
CA THR A 446 19.74 -1.95 11.67
C THR A 446 18.31 -2.47 11.85
N PRO A 447 18.09 -3.46 12.73
CA PRO A 447 16.75 -3.93 13.09
C PRO A 447 16.07 -3.02 14.15
N HIS A 448 16.78 -1.99 14.62
CA HIS A 448 16.32 -1.16 15.73
C HIS A 448 15.55 0.05 15.23
N SER A 449 14.27 0.12 15.59
CA SER A 449 13.40 1.25 15.24
C SER A 449 12.56 1.75 16.41
N VAL A 450 12.11 2.99 16.32
CA VAL A 450 11.12 3.61 17.19
C VAL A 450 10.10 4.31 16.33
N VAL A 451 8.82 3.98 16.52
CA VAL A 451 7.74 4.61 15.77
C VAL A 451 7.27 5.85 16.52
N LEU A 452 7.32 6.96 15.81
CA LEU A 452 6.80 8.25 16.24
C LEU A 452 5.39 8.40 15.66
N ARG A 453 4.39 8.54 16.53
CA ARG A 453 2.99 8.68 16.11
C ARG A 453 2.33 9.87 16.79
N GLN A 454 1.49 10.55 16.03
CA GLN A 454 0.49 11.47 16.57
C GLN A 454 -0.70 10.65 17.14
N PRO A 455 -1.58 11.27 17.95
CA PRO A 455 -2.81 10.62 18.38
C PRO A 455 -3.62 10.10 17.18
N PRO A 456 -4.26 8.92 17.30
CA PRO A 456 -5.10 8.40 16.24
C PRO A 456 -6.27 9.36 15.94
N ARG A 457 -6.82 9.26 14.73
CA ARG A 457 -8.05 9.99 14.38
C ARG A 457 -9.14 9.67 15.39
N SER A 458 -9.93 10.67 15.75
CA SER A 458 -11.07 10.48 16.66
C SER A 458 -12.19 9.65 16.00
N ALA A 459 -13.03 8.99 16.81
CA ALA A 459 -14.21 8.29 16.32
C ALA A 459 -15.16 9.20 15.50
N ALA A 460 -15.16 10.51 15.77
CA ALA A 460 -15.94 11.50 15.04
C ALA A 460 -15.43 11.75 13.60
N SER A 461 -14.23 11.30 13.25
CA SER A 461 -13.69 11.39 11.89
C SER A 461 -14.29 10.33 10.95
N TYR A 462 -15.03 9.36 11.48
CA TYR A 462 -15.64 8.28 10.71
C TYR A 462 -17.16 8.38 10.77
N THR A 463 -17.80 8.58 9.63
CA THR A 463 -19.24 8.80 9.49
C THR A 463 -19.95 7.73 8.68
N HIS A 464 -19.24 7.01 7.80
CA HIS A 464 -19.79 5.97 6.92
C HIS A 464 -19.53 4.55 7.42
N LEU A 465 -18.52 4.37 8.29
CA LEU A 465 -18.20 3.07 8.86
C LEU A 465 -19.40 2.46 9.61
N PRO A 466 -19.69 1.16 9.42
CA PRO A 466 -20.73 0.48 10.17
C PRO A 466 -20.36 0.42 11.66
N ARG A 467 -21.35 0.75 12.51
CA ARG A 467 -21.20 0.67 13.97
C ARG A 467 -22.00 -0.51 14.53
N PRO A 468 -21.59 -1.11 15.65
CA PRO A 468 -20.36 -0.83 16.41
C PRO A 468 -19.12 -1.43 15.77
N MET A 469 -17.94 -0.78 15.97
CA MET A 469 -16.64 -1.21 15.48
C MET A 469 -15.51 -0.88 16.47
N TRP A 470 -14.69 -1.85 16.83
CA TRP A 470 -13.53 -1.63 17.69
C TRP A 470 -12.35 -1.04 16.89
N PRO A 471 -11.53 -0.10 17.41
CA PRO A 471 -11.57 0.50 18.76
C PRO A 471 -12.41 1.79 18.82
N LEU A 472 -13.20 2.12 17.82
CA LEU A 472 -14.00 3.33 17.80
C LEU A 472 -15.15 3.27 18.83
N ASP A 473 -15.60 2.06 19.13
CA ASP A 473 -16.56 1.72 20.18
C ASP A 473 -15.85 0.75 21.14
N GLU A 474 -15.16 1.29 22.16
CA GLU A 474 -14.22 0.51 23.00
C GLU A 474 -14.87 -0.64 23.77
N ASP A 475 -16.11 -0.50 24.18
CA ASP A 475 -16.86 -1.50 24.95
C ASP A 475 -17.56 -2.54 24.06
N PHE A 476 -17.35 -2.46 22.73
CA PHE A 476 -17.97 -3.41 21.81
C PHE A 476 -17.39 -4.82 21.98
N GLU A 477 -18.27 -5.80 22.13
CA GLU A 477 -17.99 -7.23 22.08
C GLU A 477 -18.78 -7.87 20.93
N LEU A 478 -18.21 -8.87 20.26
CA LEU A 478 -18.94 -9.62 19.26
C LEU A 478 -20.06 -10.43 19.93
N PRO A 479 -21.25 -10.50 19.31
CA PRO A 479 -22.36 -11.32 19.81
C PRO A 479 -22.05 -12.83 19.84
#